data_5bc25d30fea4f7d73c7292e6ac198f4b
#
_entry.id   5bc25d30fea4f7d73c7292e6ac198f4b
#
_cell.length_a   1.000
_cell.length_b   1.000
_cell.length_c   1.000
_cell.angle_alpha   90.00
_cell.angle_beta   90.00
_cell.angle_gamma   90.00
#
_symmetry.space_group_name_H-M   'P 1'
#
loop_
_entity.id
_entity.type
_entity.pdbx_description
1 polymer ?
#
loop_
_entity_poly.entity_id
_entity_poly.type
_entity_poly.pdbx_seq_one_letter_code
_entity_poly.pdbx_strand_id
1 'polypeptide(L)'
;MNLTDLKTNFLARYNKSNSVSEALSKAISAAVQHNSLYSKSITNDERVAIRAYWSDQLIEIAQKRPAPSKEAYESQILELQELMTEKFPVTTFFSPNKSGVADGFRISHSQKSLSIFSKHLWCLNLIDEPVFCAVDAIILGKTEAPSNIKWTKISTIEAHRESYKYIETEASKSGMSIAQWELSAFTAN
;
A
#
# COMPACT_ATOMS: atom_id res chain seq x y z
N MET A 1 22.58 9.85 6.23
CA MET A 1 22.47 8.40 5.95
C MET A 1 22.32 8.26 4.45
N ASN A 2 23.10 7.41 3.79
CA ASN A 2 22.97 7.20 2.34
C ASN A 2 21.81 6.23 2.03
N LEU A 3 21.42 6.15 0.77
CA LEU A 3 20.26 5.33 0.34
C LEU A 3 20.46 3.84 0.65
N THR A 4 21.69 3.33 0.49
CA THR A 4 22.00 1.93 0.78
C THR A 4 21.80 1.60 2.25
N ASP A 5 22.22 2.47 3.15
CA ASP A 5 21.98 2.31 4.59
C ASP A 5 20.49 2.30 4.93
N LEU A 6 19.71 3.21 4.31
CA LEU A 6 18.26 3.28 4.51
C LEU A 6 17.58 1.98 4.11
N LYS A 7 17.91 1.44 2.92
CA LYS A 7 17.37 0.16 2.43
C LYS A 7 17.74 -0.99 3.36
N THR A 8 19.01 -1.06 3.76
CA THR A 8 19.51 -2.12 4.66
C THR A 8 18.79 -2.08 6.01
N ASN A 9 18.66 -0.91 6.62
CA ASN A 9 17.97 -0.73 7.90
C ASN A 9 16.48 -1.08 7.80
N PHE A 10 15.83 -0.70 6.69
CA PHE A 10 14.44 -1.06 6.42
C PHE A 10 14.27 -2.59 6.35
N LEU A 11 15.09 -3.28 5.57
CA LEU A 11 15.02 -4.73 5.43
C LEU A 11 15.30 -5.44 6.76
N ALA A 12 16.34 -5.04 7.49
CA ALA A 12 16.68 -5.62 8.79
C ALA A 12 15.51 -5.53 9.79
N ARG A 13 14.68 -4.49 9.69
CA ARG A 13 13.54 -4.29 10.59
C ARG A 13 12.26 -4.96 10.09
N TYR A 14 11.97 -4.89 8.79
CA TYR A 14 10.65 -5.19 8.24
C TYR A 14 10.62 -6.39 7.28
N ASN A 15 11.77 -6.88 6.82
CA ASN A 15 11.87 -8.07 5.95
C ASN A 15 13.15 -8.83 6.27
N LYS A 16 13.18 -9.43 7.45
CA LYS A 16 14.38 -10.08 8.00
C LYS A 16 14.86 -11.28 7.19
N SER A 17 13.95 -11.95 6.49
CA SER A 17 14.30 -13.06 5.59
C SER A 17 14.83 -12.61 4.23
N ASN A 18 14.79 -11.30 3.94
CA ASN A 18 15.14 -10.73 2.64
C ASN A 18 14.41 -11.45 1.49
N SER A 19 13.13 -11.74 1.67
CA SER A 19 12.36 -12.53 0.72
C SER A 19 11.12 -11.81 0.19
N VAL A 20 10.72 -12.17 -1.03
CA VAL A 20 9.46 -11.72 -1.66
C VAL A 20 8.26 -12.21 -0.86
N SER A 21 8.33 -13.43 -0.31
CA SER A 21 7.24 -14.00 0.50
C SER A 21 6.98 -13.18 1.77
N GLU A 22 8.03 -12.75 2.48
CA GLU A 22 7.87 -11.87 3.64
C GLU A 22 7.35 -10.50 3.22
N ALA A 23 7.82 -9.94 2.10
CA ALA A 23 7.34 -8.68 1.55
C ALA A 23 5.82 -8.71 1.27
N LEU A 24 5.31 -9.78 0.64
CA LEU A 24 3.88 -10.00 0.41
C LEU A 24 3.08 -10.05 1.72
N SER A 25 3.56 -10.86 2.66
CA SER A 25 2.93 -11.00 3.98
C SER A 25 2.83 -9.66 4.71
N LYS A 26 3.91 -8.86 4.70
CA LYS A 26 3.93 -7.52 5.31
C LYS A 26 3.01 -6.54 4.59
N ALA A 27 3.02 -6.53 3.26
CA ALA A 27 2.17 -5.63 2.46
C ALA A 27 0.67 -5.88 2.72
N ILE A 28 0.23 -7.14 2.66
CA ILE A 28 -1.17 -7.50 2.91
C ILE A 28 -1.54 -7.23 4.37
N SER A 29 -0.69 -7.59 5.32
CA SER A 29 -0.96 -7.36 6.74
C SER A 29 -1.09 -5.88 7.08
N ALA A 30 -0.22 -5.04 6.52
CA ALA A 30 -0.29 -3.58 6.69
C ALA A 30 -1.54 -2.97 6.06
N ALA A 31 -1.99 -3.49 4.92
CA ALA A 31 -3.19 -3.00 4.25
C ALA A 31 -4.49 -3.27 5.02
N VAL A 32 -4.54 -4.38 5.80
CA VAL A 32 -5.69 -4.72 6.64
C VAL A 32 -5.56 -4.21 8.08
N GLN A 33 -4.38 -3.76 8.50
CA GLN A 33 -4.16 -3.23 9.83
C GLN A 33 -4.96 -1.92 10.02
N HIS A 34 -5.82 -1.88 11.02
CA HIS A 34 -6.75 -0.76 11.29
C HIS A 34 -7.72 -0.45 10.13
N ASN A 35 -7.82 -1.34 9.15
CA ASN A 35 -8.63 -1.21 7.94
C ASN A 35 -9.35 -2.53 7.65
N SER A 36 -10.44 -2.80 8.36
CA SER A 36 -11.16 -4.06 8.26
C SER A 36 -11.53 -4.38 6.81
N LEU A 37 -11.19 -5.58 6.37
CA LEU A 37 -11.47 -6.07 5.02
C LEU A 37 -12.52 -7.19 5.03
N TYR A 38 -12.39 -8.13 5.95
CA TYR A 38 -13.19 -9.35 5.93
C TYR A 38 -14.52 -9.17 6.66
N SER A 39 -15.59 -9.72 6.10
CA SER A 39 -16.86 -9.84 6.82
C SER A 39 -16.71 -10.82 7.99
N LYS A 40 -17.65 -10.75 8.96
CA LYS A 40 -17.60 -11.62 10.16
C LYS A 40 -17.85 -13.10 9.83
N SER A 41 -18.51 -13.38 8.71
CA SER A 41 -18.84 -14.74 8.27
C SER A 41 -17.71 -15.49 7.60
N ILE A 42 -16.63 -14.81 7.22
CA ILE A 42 -15.51 -15.39 6.49
C ILE A 42 -14.66 -16.29 7.39
N THR A 43 -14.50 -17.53 6.99
CA THR A 43 -13.68 -18.55 7.65
C THR A 43 -12.19 -18.25 7.50
N ASN A 44 -11.35 -18.95 8.27
CA ASN A 44 -9.90 -18.84 8.13
C ASN A 44 -9.40 -19.36 6.78
N ASP A 45 -9.98 -20.45 6.26
CA ASP A 45 -9.59 -21.00 4.96
C ASP A 45 -9.91 -20.04 3.82
N GLU A 46 -11.07 -19.40 3.86
CA GLU A 46 -11.43 -18.34 2.90
C GLU A 46 -10.47 -17.15 2.98
N ARG A 47 -10.06 -16.74 4.18
CA ARG A 47 -9.04 -15.67 4.34
C ARG A 47 -7.70 -16.07 3.73
N VAL A 48 -7.30 -17.33 3.88
CA VAL A 48 -6.08 -17.86 3.26
C VAL A 48 -6.20 -17.80 1.74
N ALA A 49 -7.32 -18.25 1.17
CA ALA A 49 -7.56 -18.20 -0.27
C ALA A 49 -7.57 -16.77 -0.82
N ILE A 50 -8.21 -15.82 -0.10
CA ILE A 50 -8.23 -14.40 -0.48
C ILE A 50 -6.80 -13.83 -0.49
N ARG A 51 -6.02 -14.11 0.55
CA ARG A 51 -4.63 -13.64 0.64
C ARG A 51 -3.73 -14.25 -0.43
N ALA A 52 -3.91 -15.51 -0.76
CA ALA A 52 -3.16 -16.19 -1.83
C ALA A 52 -3.44 -15.50 -3.17
N TYR A 53 -4.70 -15.34 -3.55
CA TYR A 53 -5.06 -14.63 -4.78
C TYR A 53 -4.54 -13.18 -4.79
N TRP A 54 -4.69 -12.46 -3.68
CA TRP A 54 -4.16 -11.09 -3.56
C TRP A 54 -2.63 -11.06 -3.76
N SER A 55 -1.90 -12.01 -3.18
CA SER A 55 -0.47 -12.13 -3.36
C SER A 55 -0.08 -12.34 -4.82
N ASP A 56 -0.81 -13.22 -5.53
CA ASP A 56 -0.58 -13.47 -6.95
C ASP A 56 -0.80 -12.18 -7.77
N GLN A 57 -1.87 -11.41 -7.47
CA GLN A 57 -2.11 -10.14 -8.16
C GLN A 57 -1.04 -9.10 -7.85
N LEU A 58 -0.54 -9.01 -6.61
CA LEU A 58 0.57 -8.12 -6.28
C LEU A 58 1.84 -8.45 -7.07
N ILE A 59 2.15 -9.74 -7.25
CA ILE A 59 3.29 -10.17 -8.07
C ILE A 59 3.08 -9.75 -9.52
N GLU A 60 1.92 -10.04 -10.10
CA GLU A 60 1.62 -9.72 -11.50
C GLU A 60 1.67 -8.21 -11.76
N ILE A 61 1.13 -7.40 -10.87
CA ILE A 61 1.00 -5.96 -11.05
C ILE A 61 2.31 -5.24 -10.69
N ALA A 62 2.84 -5.44 -9.47
CA ALA A 62 3.93 -4.63 -8.97
C ALA A 62 5.32 -5.18 -9.27
N GLN A 63 5.50 -6.50 -9.31
CA GLN A 63 6.81 -7.09 -9.57
C GLN A 63 7.09 -7.30 -11.06
N LYS A 64 6.12 -7.84 -11.79
CA LYS A 64 6.31 -8.11 -13.23
C LYS A 64 6.08 -6.87 -14.11
N ARG A 65 5.27 -5.93 -13.65
CA ARG A 65 4.93 -4.69 -14.36
C ARG A 65 5.05 -3.46 -13.44
N PRO A 66 6.23 -3.14 -12.88
CA PRO A 66 6.37 -1.98 -12.00
C PRO A 66 5.94 -0.69 -12.71
N ALA A 67 5.18 0.16 -12.01
CA ALA A 67 4.63 1.37 -12.58
C ALA A 67 5.73 2.38 -12.96
N PRO A 68 5.84 2.78 -14.23
CA PRO A 68 6.85 3.74 -14.67
C PRO A 68 6.47 5.20 -14.40
N SER A 69 5.21 5.47 -14.06
CA SER A 69 4.70 6.81 -13.80
C SER A 69 3.58 6.77 -12.75
N LYS A 70 3.21 7.94 -12.26
CA LYS A 70 2.11 8.11 -11.31
C LYS A 70 0.78 7.64 -11.88
N GLU A 71 0.50 7.96 -13.14
CA GLU A 71 -0.72 7.55 -13.84
C GLU A 71 -0.79 6.03 -13.99
N ALA A 72 0.34 5.40 -14.32
CA ALA A 72 0.43 3.94 -14.39
C ALA A 72 0.18 3.29 -13.02
N TYR A 73 0.69 3.89 -11.94
CA TYR A 73 0.42 3.43 -10.58
C TYR A 73 -1.04 3.57 -10.19
N GLU A 74 -1.67 4.69 -10.49
CA GLU A 74 -3.11 4.89 -10.24
C GLU A 74 -3.95 3.85 -11.01
N SER A 75 -3.57 3.54 -12.25
CA SER A 75 -4.21 2.47 -13.02
C SER A 75 -4.04 1.10 -12.36
N GLN A 76 -2.86 0.82 -11.80
CA GLN A 76 -2.61 -0.42 -11.05
C GLN A 76 -3.41 -0.52 -9.75
N ILE A 77 -3.66 0.61 -9.06
CA ILE A 77 -4.55 0.64 -7.89
C ILE A 77 -5.96 0.22 -8.27
N LEU A 78 -6.48 0.76 -9.38
CA LEU A 78 -7.82 0.44 -9.89
C LEU A 78 -7.89 -0.99 -10.38
N GLU A 79 -6.90 -1.46 -11.15
CA GLU A 79 -6.79 -2.84 -11.62
C GLU A 79 -6.85 -3.84 -10.45
N LEU A 80 -6.05 -3.62 -9.40
CA LEU A 80 -6.08 -4.52 -8.24
C LEU A 80 -7.43 -4.51 -7.53
N GLN A 81 -8.06 -3.34 -7.40
CA GLN A 81 -9.40 -3.24 -6.81
C GLN A 81 -10.43 -4.03 -7.61
N GLU A 82 -10.43 -3.88 -8.95
CA GLU A 82 -11.33 -4.56 -9.86
C GLU A 82 -11.14 -6.09 -9.78
N LEU A 83 -9.92 -6.58 -9.95
CA LEU A 83 -9.60 -8.00 -9.89
C LEU A 83 -10.05 -8.66 -8.56
N MET A 84 -9.83 -7.98 -7.44
CA MET A 84 -10.27 -8.48 -6.14
C MET A 84 -11.79 -8.46 -5.97
N THR A 85 -12.46 -7.46 -6.54
CA THR A 85 -13.92 -7.31 -6.48
C THR A 85 -14.62 -8.30 -7.40
N GLU A 86 -14.08 -8.57 -8.57
CA GLU A 86 -14.61 -9.57 -9.50
C GLU A 86 -14.42 -10.99 -8.98
N LYS A 87 -13.26 -11.28 -8.38
CA LYS A 87 -12.93 -12.62 -7.88
C LYS A 87 -13.76 -13.04 -6.70
N PHE A 88 -14.08 -12.11 -5.80
CA PHE A 88 -14.75 -12.43 -4.54
C PHE A 88 -16.09 -11.68 -4.42
N PRO A 89 -17.18 -12.37 -4.03
CA PRO A 89 -18.47 -11.72 -3.79
C PRO A 89 -18.35 -10.56 -2.79
N VAL A 90 -19.16 -9.52 -2.98
CA VAL A 90 -19.17 -8.35 -2.07
C VAL A 90 -19.41 -8.74 -0.61
N THR A 91 -20.16 -9.81 -0.36
CA THR A 91 -20.43 -10.36 0.96
C THR A 91 -19.19 -10.91 1.68
N THR A 92 -18.13 -11.21 0.93
CA THR A 92 -16.81 -11.61 1.46
C THR A 92 -16.18 -10.50 2.28
N PHE A 93 -16.43 -9.27 1.87
CA PHE A 93 -15.78 -8.11 2.42
C PHE A 93 -16.62 -7.44 3.51
N PHE A 94 -15.92 -6.72 4.39
CA PHE A 94 -16.55 -5.97 5.44
C PHE A 94 -17.49 -4.90 4.85
N SER A 95 -18.76 -4.97 5.26
CA SER A 95 -19.73 -3.91 4.98
C SER A 95 -19.69 -2.89 6.11
N PRO A 96 -19.32 -1.65 5.87
CA PRO A 96 -19.28 -0.62 6.89
C PRO A 96 -20.68 -0.08 7.14
N ASN A 97 -21.28 -0.64 8.02
CA ASN A 97 -22.54 -0.14 8.46
C ASN A 97 -22.45 1.23 9.05
N LYS A 98 -22.51 2.12 9.38
CA LYS A 98 -22.50 3.39 10.16
C LYS A 98 -21.37 4.37 9.85
N SER A 99 -20.28 3.97 9.20
CA SER A 99 -19.15 4.88 8.95
C SER A 99 -19.13 5.53 7.57
N GLY A 100 -20.06 5.17 6.67
CA GLY A 100 -20.13 5.70 5.31
C GLY A 100 -18.95 5.32 4.40
N VAL A 101 -18.18 4.29 4.77
CA VAL A 101 -17.09 3.77 3.95
C VAL A 101 -17.66 2.75 2.97
N ALA A 102 -17.24 2.79 1.71
CA ALA A 102 -17.70 1.86 0.68
C ALA A 102 -17.43 0.39 1.04
N ASP A 103 -18.32 -0.49 0.63
CA ASP A 103 -18.20 -1.92 0.80
C ASP A 103 -17.14 -2.50 -0.12
N GLY A 104 -16.62 -3.68 0.23
CA GLY A 104 -15.76 -4.44 -0.63
C GLY A 104 -14.28 -4.12 -0.50
N PHE A 105 -13.53 -4.53 -1.53
CA PHE A 105 -12.10 -4.26 -1.63
C PHE A 105 -11.90 -2.83 -2.12
N ARG A 106 -11.25 -2.01 -1.33
CA ARG A 106 -11.21 -0.54 -1.50
C ARG A 106 -9.86 -0.06 -2.03
N ILE A 107 -9.86 1.14 -2.58
CA ILE A 107 -8.64 1.88 -2.97
C ILE A 107 -7.61 1.92 -1.83
N SER A 108 -8.07 2.09 -0.58
CA SER A 108 -7.18 2.09 0.58
C SER A 108 -6.41 0.78 0.78
N HIS A 109 -7.01 -0.38 0.44
CA HIS A 109 -6.33 -1.68 0.47
C HIS A 109 -5.37 -1.84 -0.70
N SER A 110 -5.83 -1.50 -1.92
CA SER A 110 -5.02 -1.59 -3.15
C SER A 110 -3.77 -0.73 -3.03
N GLN A 111 -3.92 0.57 -2.80
CA GLN A 111 -2.79 1.50 -2.77
C GLN A 111 -1.76 1.12 -1.70
N LYS A 112 -2.24 0.74 -0.49
CA LYS A 112 -1.31 0.45 0.59
C LYS A 112 -0.55 -0.85 0.36
N SER A 113 -1.22 -1.91 -0.12
CA SER A 113 -0.54 -3.18 -0.41
C SER A 113 0.44 -3.06 -1.57
N LEU A 114 0.06 -2.39 -2.67
CA LEU A 114 0.95 -2.15 -3.81
C LEU A 114 2.17 -1.33 -3.40
N SER A 115 1.98 -0.22 -2.69
CA SER A 115 3.09 0.65 -2.29
C SER A 115 4.07 -0.04 -1.35
N ILE A 116 3.56 -0.73 -0.32
CA ILE A 116 4.42 -1.42 0.64
C ILE A 116 5.16 -2.58 -0.04
N PHE A 117 4.50 -3.34 -0.91
CA PHE A 117 5.15 -4.42 -1.65
C PHE A 117 6.24 -3.87 -2.57
N SER A 118 5.95 -2.84 -3.38
CA SER A 118 6.94 -2.19 -4.24
C SER A 118 8.14 -1.63 -3.46
N LYS A 119 7.91 -1.02 -2.30
CA LYS A 119 8.99 -0.56 -1.42
C LYS A 119 9.91 -1.71 -0.97
N HIS A 120 9.34 -2.85 -0.57
CA HIS A 120 10.13 -4.03 -0.24
C HIS A 120 10.93 -4.54 -1.44
N LEU A 121 10.31 -4.65 -2.62
CA LEU A 121 10.98 -5.09 -3.85
C LEU A 121 12.14 -4.16 -4.23
N TRP A 122 11.92 -2.85 -4.15
CA TRP A 122 12.97 -1.85 -4.37
C TRP A 122 14.13 -1.97 -3.37
N CYS A 123 13.84 -2.15 -2.09
CA CYS A 123 14.86 -2.35 -1.07
C CYS A 123 15.64 -3.66 -1.28
N LEU A 124 14.99 -4.70 -1.82
CA LEU A 124 15.62 -5.96 -2.24
C LEU A 124 16.36 -5.86 -3.58
N ASN A 125 16.35 -4.69 -4.25
CA ASN A 125 16.89 -4.46 -5.59
C ASN A 125 16.29 -5.38 -6.68
N LEU A 126 15.01 -5.71 -6.57
CA LEU A 126 14.25 -6.51 -7.52
C LEU A 126 13.46 -5.68 -8.53
N ILE A 127 13.24 -4.40 -8.23
CA ILE A 127 12.67 -3.40 -9.14
C ILE A 127 13.42 -2.08 -8.99
N ASP A 128 13.25 -1.19 -9.95
CA ASP A 128 13.71 0.19 -9.87
C ASP A 128 12.99 0.99 -8.79
N GLU A 129 13.46 2.20 -8.51
CA GLU A 129 12.87 3.09 -7.52
C GLU A 129 11.40 3.40 -7.87
N PRO A 130 10.44 3.12 -6.96
CA PRO A 130 9.04 3.45 -7.20
C PRO A 130 8.81 4.96 -7.29
N VAL A 131 7.92 5.37 -8.18
CA VAL A 131 7.52 6.78 -8.34
C VAL A 131 6.48 7.23 -7.31
N PHE A 132 6.15 6.38 -6.35
CA PHE A 132 5.08 6.55 -5.38
C PHE A 132 5.42 5.91 -4.03
N CYS A 133 4.61 6.20 -3.01
CA CYS A 133 4.68 5.57 -1.69
C CYS A 133 3.29 5.33 -1.09
N ALA A 134 3.23 4.70 0.07
CA ALA A 134 1.97 4.42 0.75
C ALA A 134 1.35 5.69 1.35
N VAL A 135 0.06 5.88 1.11
CA VAL A 135 -0.75 6.83 1.89
C VAL A 135 -1.24 6.12 3.14
N ASP A 136 -0.64 6.43 4.28
CA ASP A 136 -1.05 5.88 5.56
C ASP A 136 -0.89 6.89 6.72
N ALA A 137 -1.31 6.49 7.94
CA ALA A 137 -1.32 7.40 9.08
C ALA A 137 0.08 7.87 9.49
N ILE A 138 1.10 7.02 9.33
CA ILE A 138 2.48 7.36 9.70
C ILE A 138 3.01 8.40 8.72
N ILE A 139 2.84 8.15 7.44
CA ILE A 139 3.34 9.02 6.37
C ILE A 139 2.56 10.34 6.33
N LEU A 140 1.22 10.30 6.40
CA LEU A 140 0.42 11.54 6.50
C LEU A 140 0.77 12.36 7.75
N GLY A 141 1.07 11.70 8.86
CA GLY A 141 1.48 12.37 10.09
C GLY A 141 2.85 13.07 10.02
N LYS A 142 3.62 12.85 8.95
CA LYS A 142 4.89 13.55 8.66
C LYS A 142 4.72 14.70 7.67
N THR A 143 3.49 14.99 7.27
CA THR A 143 3.12 16.06 6.34
C THR A 143 2.21 17.08 7.01
N GLU A 144 1.92 18.16 6.31
CA GLU A 144 0.92 19.16 6.73
C GLU A 144 -0.52 18.74 6.42
N ALA A 145 -0.78 17.44 6.19
CA ALA A 145 -2.12 16.93 5.91
C ALA A 145 -3.07 17.16 7.09
N PRO A 146 -4.29 17.64 6.83
CA PRO A 146 -5.30 17.81 7.88
C PRO A 146 -5.59 16.49 8.61
N SER A 147 -5.73 16.55 9.94
CA SER A 147 -5.95 15.38 10.79
C SER A 147 -7.27 14.62 10.53
N ASN A 148 -8.20 15.24 9.81
CA ASN A 148 -9.44 14.61 9.37
C ASN A 148 -9.26 13.67 8.16
N ILE A 149 -8.14 13.71 7.45
CA ILE A 149 -7.83 12.75 6.39
C ILE A 149 -7.53 11.39 7.03
N LYS A 150 -8.41 10.42 6.75
CA LYS A 150 -8.27 9.04 7.23
C LYS A 150 -8.01 8.13 6.05
N TRP A 151 -6.78 7.64 5.92
CA TRP A 151 -6.36 6.76 4.82
C TRP A 151 -7.27 5.53 4.67
N THR A 152 -7.79 5.00 5.78
CA THR A 152 -8.71 3.85 5.78
C THR A 152 -10.07 4.15 5.15
N LYS A 153 -10.40 5.42 4.93
CA LYS A 153 -11.65 5.86 4.29
C LYS A 153 -11.47 6.24 2.81
N ILE A 154 -10.26 6.13 2.28
CA ILE A 154 -10.01 6.39 0.86
C ILE A 154 -10.68 5.29 0.04
N SER A 155 -11.75 5.64 -0.65
CA SER A 155 -12.56 4.73 -1.46
C SER A 155 -12.57 5.09 -2.96
N THR A 156 -12.04 6.27 -3.32
CA THR A 156 -11.93 6.72 -4.71
C THR A 156 -10.51 7.15 -5.03
N ILE A 157 -10.15 7.15 -6.32
CA ILE A 157 -8.83 7.57 -6.78
C ILE A 157 -8.62 9.08 -6.57
N GLU A 158 -9.70 9.88 -6.63
CA GLU A 158 -9.67 11.32 -6.38
C GLU A 158 -9.29 11.61 -4.93
N ALA A 159 -9.91 10.90 -3.97
CA ALA A 159 -9.58 11.04 -2.55
C ALA A 159 -8.13 10.58 -2.26
N HIS A 160 -7.62 9.57 -3.00
CA HIS A 160 -6.23 9.17 -2.97
C HIS A 160 -5.32 10.30 -3.46
N ARG A 161 -5.60 10.89 -4.63
CA ARG A 161 -4.83 12.01 -5.21
C ARG A 161 -4.77 13.21 -4.26
N GLU A 162 -5.91 13.57 -3.66
CA GLU A 162 -5.96 14.69 -2.69
C GLU A 162 -5.07 14.43 -1.48
N SER A 163 -5.08 13.21 -0.95
CA SER A 163 -4.21 12.85 0.18
C SER A 163 -2.73 12.80 -0.23
N TYR A 164 -2.45 12.39 -1.46
CA TYR A 164 -1.10 12.20 -1.97
C TYR A 164 -0.35 13.52 -2.21
N LYS A 165 -1.06 14.61 -2.53
CA LYS A 165 -0.49 15.96 -2.71
C LYS A 165 0.36 16.43 -1.52
N TYR A 166 -0.05 16.09 -0.31
CA TYR A 166 0.70 16.46 0.90
C TYR A 166 2.06 15.75 0.95
N ILE A 167 2.10 14.49 0.52
CA ILE A 167 3.33 13.69 0.45
C ILE A 167 4.28 14.26 -0.61
N GLU A 168 3.76 14.58 -1.81
CA GLU A 168 4.51 15.19 -2.90
C GLU A 168 5.14 16.52 -2.46
N THR A 169 4.39 17.32 -1.72
CA THR A 169 4.87 18.60 -1.19
C THR A 169 6.06 18.42 -0.24
N GLU A 170 5.98 17.47 0.68
CA GLU A 170 7.08 17.24 1.64
C GLU A 170 8.32 16.62 0.98
N ALA A 171 8.14 15.68 0.05
CA ALA A 171 9.24 15.13 -0.72
C ALA A 171 9.96 16.23 -1.51
N SER A 172 9.20 17.11 -2.18
CA SER A 172 9.74 18.25 -2.93
C SER A 172 10.49 19.24 -2.04
N LYS A 173 9.95 19.59 -0.87
CA LYS A 173 10.64 20.45 0.12
C LYS A 173 11.98 19.85 0.56
N SER A 174 12.06 18.53 0.62
CA SER A 174 13.27 17.81 1.04
C SER A 174 14.28 17.57 -0.08
N GLY A 175 13.96 17.92 -1.32
CA GLY A 175 14.80 17.67 -2.50
C GLY A 175 15.00 16.18 -2.78
N MET A 176 14.10 15.32 -2.32
CA MET A 176 14.15 13.87 -2.48
C MET A 176 13.07 13.39 -3.45
N SER A 177 13.26 12.21 -4.03
CA SER A 177 12.15 11.47 -4.62
C SER A 177 11.14 11.06 -3.55
N ILE A 178 9.91 10.74 -3.95
CA ILE A 178 8.85 10.34 -3.02
C ILE A 178 9.24 9.06 -2.27
N ALA A 179 9.80 8.06 -2.97
CA ALA A 179 10.21 6.80 -2.36
C ALA A 179 11.36 6.98 -1.36
N GLN A 180 12.34 7.82 -1.68
CA GLN A 180 13.47 8.13 -0.79
C GLN A 180 13.01 8.90 0.44
N TRP A 181 12.13 9.91 0.25
CA TRP A 181 11.56 10.67 1.35
C TRP A 181 10.77 9.76 2.30
N GLU A 182 9.88 8.92 1.76
CA GLU A 182 9.11 7.98 2.57
C GLU A 182 10.02 7.02 3.34
N LEU A 183 11.02 6.45 2.67
CA LEU A 183 11.95 5.51 3.30
C LEU A 183 12.71 6.19 4.45
N SER A 184 13.17 7.44 4.27
CA SER A 184 13.86 8.20 5.31
C SER A 184 12.93 8.55 6.47
N ALA A 185 11.71 9.02 6.18
CA ALA A 185 10.70 9.37 7.18
C ALA A 185 10.24 8.16 8.02
N PHE A 186 10.23 6.97 7.41
CA PHE A 186 9.81 5.73 8.04
C PHE A 186 10.91 5.09 8.89
N THR A 187 12.19 5.26 8.52
CA THR A 187 13.34 4.69 9.25
C THR A 187 13.87 5.60 10.36
N ALA A 188 13.46 6.85 10.40
CA ALA A 188 13.90 7.83 11.41
C ALA A 188 13.23 7.66 12.81
N ASN A 189 12.44 6.60 13.02
CA ASN A 189 11.76 6.32 14.30
C ASN A 189 12.41 5.16 15.05
#